data_9d33cd339f5f3eb281f24c269edcb54e
#
_entry.id   9d33cd339f5f3eb281f24c269edcb54e
#
_cell.length_a   1.000
_cell.length_b   1.000
_cell.length_c   1.000
_cell.angle_alpha   90.00
_cell.angle_beta   90.00
_cell.angle_gamma   90.00
#
_symmetry.space_group_name_H-M   'P 1'
#
loop_
_entity.id
_entity.type
_entity.pdbx_description
1 polymer ?
#
loop_
_entity_poly.entity_id
_entity_poly.type
_entity_poly.pdbx_seq_one_letter_code
_entity_poly.pdbx_strand_id
1 'polypeptide(L)'
;MHEEDTSVKYSVTAEVSESNDGGMLVGDYTILDELGHGSFGVVYMAKSRKTGEVYAIKEYNKANLRKRQQMGMMRGARGGMPMRPGRGGLFAARQMLLKQQGNEEDSDPFYLIKTELAISKKLKHPHIARLYEVLNDTKHDVLYLVIDLCNKGPVQELSSTDAKASPLSAEDTHKYFTHALLALEYLHEQGIIHRDIKPDNMLLTEDNVLKLTDFGESIMPEDGGHKVKGASGTPAFMAPELCQDASEITGEPADIWSLGVCLYGFVYGELPFKGSTVFDIIDSISAGEISYPGPYDEQLQNLLSRMMERNPDTRITISEIRGHPWVTQNGTFELPSKEINCQHIVDTITKEDVDNVLQPIFDIIPLINAFAKLRIIRRRIRDKHEAEQRAKDHDLPEDSEGNTKKQKEPEE
;
A
#
# COMPACT_ATOMS: atom_id res chain seq x y z
N MET A 1 31.73 -6.23 -6.81
CA MET A 1 30.46 -5.78 -6.24
C MET A 1 29.48 -5.81 -7.43
N HIS A 2 28.57 -6.77 -7.47
CA HIS A 2 27.50 -6.77 -8.45
C HIS A 2 26.56 -5.63 -8.08
N GLU A 3 26.34 -4.68 -8.98
CA GLU A 3 25.18 -3.78 -8.87
C GLU A 3 23.94 -4.68 -8.85
N GLU A 4 23.29 -4.78 -7.70
CA GLU A 4 21.96 -5.41 -7.65
C GLU A 4 21.03 -4.59 -8.54
N ASP A 5 20.45 -5.26 -9.54
CA ASP A 5 19.40 -4.70 -10.37
C ASP A 5 18.25 -4.21 -9.44
N THR A 6 18.23 -2.90 -9.21
CA THR A 6 17.32 -2.26 -8.26
C THR A 6 15.98 -1.88 -8.88
N SER A 7 15.75 -2.23 -10.15
CA SER A 7 14.52 -1.92 -10.86
C SER A 7 13.36 -2.77 -10.35
N VAL A 8 12.19 -2.15 -10.13
CA VAL A 8 10.95 -2.87 -9.82
C VAL A 8 10.56 -3.70 -11.04
N LYS A 9 10.35 -5.01 -10.84
CA LYS A 9 9.95 -5.94 -11.89
C LYS A 9 8.45 -5.85 -12.15
N TYR A 10 8.04 -6.03 -13.39
CA TYR A 10 6.63 -6.10 -13.79
C TYR A 10 6.35 -7.44 -14.46
N SER A 11 5.51 -8.25 -13.82
CA SER A 11 5.05 -9.52 -14.39
C SER A 11 3.61 -9.38 -14.88
N VAL A 12 3.45 -9.28 -16.19
CA VAL A 12 2.17 -8.94 -16.85
C VAL A 12 1.13 -10.05 -16.77
N THR A 13 1.56 -11.28 -16.54
CA THR A 13 0.69 -12.47 -16.40
C THR A 13 1.14 -13.27 -15.20
N ALA A 14 0.68 -12.89 -14.02
CA ALA A 14 0.76 -13.78 -12.87
C ALA A 14 -0.36 -14.82 -13.01
N GLU A 15 0.00 -16.09 -13.19
CA GLU A 15 -0.98 -17.17 -13.07
C GLU A 15 -1.14 -17.52 -11.60
N VAL A 16 -2.37 -17.42 -11.12
CA VAL A 16 -2.76 -18.00 -9.83
C VAL A 16 -3.12 -19.46 -10.09
N SER A 17 -2.44 -20.37 -9.41
CA SER A 17 -2.65 -21.81 -9.55
C SER A 17 -2.53 -22.49 -8.18
N GLU A 18 -3.05 -23.71 -8.07
CA GLU A 18 -2.80 -24.54 -6.91
C GLU A 18 -1.49 -25.31 -7.11
N SER A 19 -0.68 -25.37 -6.05
CA SER A 19 0.50 -26.22 -5.97
C SER A 19 0.06 -27.68 -5.87
N ASN A 20 0.95 -28.61 -6.23
CA ASN A 20 0.73 -30.06 -6.05
C ASN A 20 0.44 -30.44 -4.58
N ASP A 21 0.85 -29.63 -3.64
CA ASP A 21 0.65 -29.82 -2.19
C ASP A 21 -0.58 -29.05 -1.67
N GLY A 22 -1.45 -28.51 -2.55
CA GLY A 22 -2.67 -27.80 -2.18
C GLY A 22 -2.46 -26.34 -1.77
N GLY A 23 -1.24 -25.78 -1.92
CA GLY A 23 -0.93 -24.37 -1.63
C GLY A 23 -1.24 -23.46 -2.81
N MET A 24 -1.54 -22.19 -2.54
CA MET A 24 -1.75 -21.16 -3.57
C MET A 24 -0.40 -20.66 -4.12
N LEU A 25 -0.31 -20.58 -5.43
CA LEU A 25 0.83 -19.99 -6.15
C LEU A 25 0.39 -18.68 -6.83
N VAL A 26 1.20 -17.64 -6.73
CA VAL A 26 1.01 -16.37 -7.43
C VAL A 26 2.29 -16.07 -8.21
N GLY A 27 2.29 -16.32 -9.51
CA GLY A 27 3.49 -16.25 -10.34
C GLY A 27 4.61 -17.15 -9.83
N ASP A 28 5.76 -16.58 -9.49
CA ASP A 28 6.93 -17.29 -8.94
C ASP A 28 6.90 -17.42 -7.40
N TYR A 29 5.79 -17.09 -6.75
CA TYR A 29 5.67 -17.06 -5.29
C TYR A 29 4.71 -18.13 -4.79
N THR A 30 5.12 -18.86 -3.75
CA THR A 30 4.26 -19.76 -2.99
C THR A 30 3.70 -19.00 -1.79
N ILE A 31 2.39 -18.89 -1.68
CA ILE A 31 1.72 -18.32 -0.52
C ILE A 31 1.88 -19.27 0.66
N LEU A 32 2.35 -18.74 1.79
CA LEU A 32 2.59 -19.49 3.01
C LEU A 32 1.47 -19.28 4.03
N ASP A 33 1.10 -18.00 4.26
CA ASP A 33 0.12 -17.63 5.29
C ASP A 33 -0.55 -16.30 4.94
N GLU A 34 -1.68 -16.01 5.58
CA GLU A 34 -2.34 -14.73 5.53
C GLU A 34 -1.87 -13.87 6.71
N LEU A 35 -1.32 -12.68 6.41
CA LEU A 35 -0.83 -11.75 7.42
C LEU A 35 -1.93 -10.80 7.93
N GLY A 36 -2.94 -10.54 7.10
CA GLY A 36 -4.06 -9.69 7.49
C GLY A 36 -4.79 -9.05 6.31
N HIS A 37 -5.77 -8.20 6.65
CA HIS A 37 -6.60 -7.49 5.69
C HIS A 37 -6.23 -6.01 5.69
N GLY A 38 -5.71 -5.51 4.56
CA GLY A 38 -5.47 -4.09 4.34
C GLY A 38 -6.71 -3.35 3.81
N SER A 39 -6.57 -2.05 3.63
CA SER A 39 -7.65 -1.17 3.14
C SER A 39 -8.20 -1.58 1.77
N PHE A 40 -7.41 -2.26 0.95
CA PHE A 40 -7.71 -2.57 -0.46
C PHE A 40 -7.78 -4.07 -0.79
N GLY A 41 -7.36 -4.95 0.13
CA GLY A 41 -7.32 -6.39 -0.08
C GLY A 41 -6.58 -7.12 1.04
N VAL A 42 -6.18 -8.35 0.78
CA VAL A 42 -5.49 -9.23 1.72
C VAL A 42 -3.98 -9.07 1.56
N VAL A 43 -3.24 -9.27 2.64
CA VAL A 43 -1.78 -9.33 2.64
C VAL A 43 -1.36 -10.74 3.02
N TYR A 44 -0.51 -11.34 2.22
CA TYR A 44 -0.01 -12.70 2.39
C TYR A 44 1.49 -12.71 2.66
N MET A 45 1.95 -13.66 3.45
CA MET A 45 3.35 -14.08 3.49
C MET A 45 3.60 -15.07 2.35
N ALA A 46 4.65 -14.83 1.57
CA ALA A 46 4.95 -15.64 0.41
C ALA A 46 6.45 -15.89 0.24
N LYS A 47 6.81 -17.07 -0.29
CA LYS A 47 8.19 -17.45 -0.56
C LYS A 47 8.47 -17.46 -2.05
N SER A 48 9.52 -16.78 -2.48
CA SER A 48 10.01 -16.83 -3.84
C SER A 48 10.54 -18.22 -4.18
N ARG A 49 10.04 -18.81 -5.25
CA ARG A 49 10.51 -20.10 -5.77
C ARG A 49 11.88 -20.02 -6.43
N LYS A 50 12.29 -18.80 -6.84
CA LYS A 50 13.59 -18.53 -7.49
C LYS A 50 14.71 -18.32 -6.48
N THR A 51 14.47 -17.46 -5.48
CA THR A 51 15.51 -17.06 -4.51
C THR A 51 15.40 -17.79 -3.17
N GLY A 52 14.21 -18.30 -2.85
CA GLY A 52 13.92 -18.87 -1.54
C GLY A 52 13.66 -17.82 -0.44
N GLU A 53 13.75 -16.53 -0.76
CA GLU A 53 13.47 -15.44 0.15
C GLU A 53 11.98 -15.28 0.40
N VAL A 54 11.62 -14.67 1.53
CA VAL A 54 10.24 -14.49 1.97
C VAL A 54 9.86 -13.01 1.89
N TYR A 55 8.67 -12.74 1.35
CA TYR A 55 8.13 -11.41 1.09
C TYR A 55 6.71 -11.29 1.62
N ALA A 56 6.20 -10.08 1.74
CA ALA A 56 4.78 -9.82 1.83
C ALA A 56 4.21 -9.56 0.43
N ILE A 57 3.02 -10.10 0.15
CA ILE A 57 2.28 -9.86 -1.10
C ILE A 57 0.95 -9.20 -0.75
N LYS A 58 0.79 -7.93 -1.14
CA LYS A 58 -0.43 -7.14 -0.95
C LYS A 58 -1.32 -7.28 -2.17
N GLU A 59 -2.54 -7.79 -1.96
CA GLU A 59 -3.54 -8.01 -3.01
C GLU A 59 -4.41 -6.77 -3.21
N TYR A 60 -4.69 -6.41 -4.46
CA TYR A 60 -5.63 -5.37 -4.85
C TYR A 60 -6.66 -5.92 -5.84
N ASN A 61 -7.89 -6.04 -5.40
CA ASN A 61 -9.00 -6.45 -6.28
C ASN A 61 -9.48 -5.25 -7.09
N LYS A 62 -9.20 -5.25 -8.40
CA LYS A 62 -9.51 -4.15 -9.31
C LYS A 62 -11.02 -3.92 -9.48
N ALA A 63 -11.84 -4.98 -9.40
CA ALA A 63 -13.30 -4.84 -9.47
C ALA A 63 -13.85 -4.09 -8.24
N ASN A 64 -13.28 -4.32 -7.05
CA ASN A 64 -13.67 -3.61 -5.83
C ASN A 64 -13.30 -2.12 -5.92
N LEU A 65 -12.16 -1.79 -6.50
CA LEU A 65 -11.73 -0.40 -6.72
C LEU A 65 -12.70 0.35 -7.66
N ARG A 66 -13.04 -0.26 -8.79
CA ARG A 66 -14.03 0.31 -9.73
C ARG A 66 -15.40 0.49 -9.06
N LYS A 67 -15.86 -0.47 -8.24
CA LYS A 67 -17.12 -0.34 -7.50
C LYS A 67 -17.11 0.79 -6.48
N ARG A 68 -16.00 0.97 -5.74
CA ARG A 68 -15.87 2.06 -4.77
C ARG A 68 -15.99 3.43 -5.44
N GLN A 69 -15.35 3.61 -6.60
CA GLN A 69 -15.47 4.84 -7.38
C GLN A 69 -16.91 5.07 -7.86
N GLN A 70 -17.56 4.06 -8.45
CA GLN A 70 -18.95 4.16 -8.91
C GLN A 70 -19.92 4.51 -7.79
N MET A 71 -19.77 3.90 -6.60
CA MET A 71 -20.57 4.23 -5.43
C MET A 71 -20.34 5.66 -4.94
N GLY A 72 -19.10 6.14 -5.04
CA GLY A 72 -18.75 7.53 -4.76
C GLY A 72 -19.46 8.50 -5.71
N MET A 73 -19.43 8.22 -7.02
CA MET A 73 -20.12 9.03 -8.03
C MET A 73 -21.65 9.03 -7.84
N MET A 74 -22.26 7.87 -7.55
CA MET A 74 -23.71 7.76 -7.35
C MET A 74 -24.20 8.49 -6.09
N ARG A 75 -23.43 8.50 -5.01
CA ARG A 75 -23.78 9.25 -3.79
C ARG A 75 -23.70 10.76 -3.99
N GLY A 76 -22.79 11.24 -4.88
CA GLY A 76 -22.69 12.66 -5.22
C GLY A 76 -23.79 13.15 -6.16
N ALA A 77 -24.40 12.29 -6.98
CA ALA A 77 -25.47 12.65 -7.92
C ALA A 77 -26.86 12.78 -7.28
N ARG A 78 -27.06 12.17 -6.08
CA ARG A 78 -28.31 12.33 -5.32
C ARG A 78 -28.15 13.48 -4.32
N GLY A 79 -28.29 14.70 -4.81
CA GLY A 79 -28.35 15.91 -4.00
C GLY A 79 -29.46 15.85 -2.96
N GLY A 80 -29.14 16.16 -1.71
CA GLY A 80 -30.05 16.73 -0.76
C GLY A 80 -30.96 15.80 0.05
N MET A 81 -30.37 14.89 0.86
CA MET A 81 -31.04 14.50 2.11
C MET A 81 -30.07 14.63 3.28
N PRO A 82 -30.50 15.23 4.41
CA PRO A 82 -29.64 15.36 5.60
C PRO A 82 -29.39 13.94 6.15
N MET A 83 -28.13 13.47 6.03
CA MET A 83 -27.72 12.20 6.62
C MET A 83 -27.66 12.32 8.15
N ARG A 84 -28.34 11.42 8.82
CA ARG A 84 -28.10 11.13 10.24
C ARG A 84 -26.64 10.68 10.42
N PRO A 85 -25.92 11.15 11.47
CA PRO A 85 -24.53 10.77 11.70
C PRO A 85 -24.43 9.30 12.07
N GLY A 86 -23.86 8.49 11.17
CA GLY A 86 -23.58 7.08 11.36
C GLY A 86 -22.25 6.71 10.66
N ARG A 87 -21.49 5.82 11.27
CA ARG A 87 -20.18 5.25 10.92
C ARG A 87 -19.84 5.23 9.41
N GLY A 88 -19.35 6.29 8.84
CA GLY A 88 -18.98 6.39 7.42
C GLY A 88 -18.86 7.83 6.92
N GLY A 89 -19.12 8.80 7.78
CA GLY A 89 -19.23 10.21 7.39
C GLY A 89 -17.95 10.83 6.83
N LEU A 90 -16.78 10.46 7.34
CA LEU A 90 -15.50 11.04 6.91
C LEU A 90 -15.08 10.64 5.50
N PHE A 91 -15.27 9.37 5.14
CA PHE A 91 -14.98 8.92 3.78
C PHE A 91 -15.93 9.53 2.75
N ALA A 92 -17.20 9.76 3.15
CA ALA A 92 -18.18 10.45 2.32
C ALA A 92 -17.92 11.97 2.23
N ALA A 93 -17.50 12.60 3.34
CA ALA A 93 -17.09 14.00 3.37
C ALA A 93 -15.83 14.25 2.53
N ARG A 94 -14.84 13.37 2.61
CA ARG A 94 -13.63 13.40 1.77
C ARG A 94 -13.98 13.32 0.27
N GLN A 95 -14.86 12.40 -0.12
CA GLN A 95 -15.30 12.30 -1.52
C GLN A 95 -16.12 13.52 -1.98
N MET A 96 -16.83 14.20 -1.08
CA MET A 96 -17.51 15.44 -1.41
C MET A 96 -16.53 16.61 -1.60
N LEU A 97 -15.48 16.70 -0.81
CA LEU A 97 -14.44 17.73 -0.92
C LEU A 97 -13.60 17.54 -2.21
N LEU A 98 -13.21 16.31 -2.55
CA LEU A 98 -12.52 16.01 -3.80
C LEU A 98 -13.37 16.32 -5.05
N LYS A 99 -14.69 16.18 -4.98
CA LYS A 99 -15.62 16.48 -6.10
C LYS A 99 -15.80 17.95 -6.42
N GLN A 100 -15.50 18.85 -5.52
CA GLN A 100 -15.62 20.29 -5.80
C GLN A 100 -14.50 20.83 -6.71
N GLN A 101 -13.45 20.04 -6.97
CA GLN A 101 -12.28 20.51 -7.73
C GLN A 101 -12.25 20.10 -9.21
N GLY A 102 -13.15 19.22 -9.67
CA GLY A 102 -13.34 18.93 -11.11
C GLY A 102 -12.11 18.43 -11.87
N ASN A 103 -11.18 17.74 -11.21
CA ASN A 103 -9.96 17.25 -11.81
C ASN A 103 -10.16 15.88 -12.48
N GLU A 104 -9.42 15.60 -13.56
CA GLU A 104 -9.38 14.32 -14.26
C GLU A 104 -9.01 13.14 -13.34
N GLU A 105 -8.34 13.41 -12.21
CA GLU A 105 -7.99 12.48 -11.13
C GLU A 105 -9.21 11.74 -10.53
N ASP A 106 -10.39 12.42 -10.49
CA ASP A 106 -11.65 11.84 -10.01
C ASP A 106 -12.22 10.75 -10.95
N SER A 107 -11.71 10.62 -12.16
CA SER A 107 -12.22 9.68 -13.17
C SER A 107 -11.49 8.32 -13.17
N ASP A 108 -10.26 8.23 -12.66
CA ASP A 108 -9.46 7.00 -12.65
C ASP A 108 -9.65 6.19 -11.35
N PRO A 109 -10.29 4.99 -11.41
CA PRO A 109 -10.48 4.13 -10.24
C PRO A 109 -9.17 3.60 -9.65
N PHE A 110 -8.08 3.71 -10.40
CA PHE A 110 -6.76 3.22 -10.02
C PHE A 110 -5.81 4.32 -9.55
N TYR A 111 -6.25 5.59 -9.52
CA TYR A 111 -5.39 6.74 -9.22
C TYR A 111 -4.60 6.56 -7.91
N LEU A 112 -5.27 6.15 -6.82
CA LEU A 112 -4.60 5.93 -5.52
C LEU A 112 -3.52 4.84 -5.59
N ILE A 113 -3.80 3.73 -6.29
CA ILE A 113 -2.81 2.65 -6.45
C ILE A 113 -1.67 3.10 -7.38
N LYS A 114 -1.98 3.83 -8.43
CA LYS A 114 -0.97 4.38 -9.32
C LYS A 114 -0.02 5.31 -8.58
N THR A 115 -0.56 6.17 -7.71
CA THR A 115 0.22 7.07 -6.87
C THR A 115 1.09 6.28 -5.88
N GLU A 116 0.50 5.33 -5.15
CA GLU A 116 1.25 4.44 -4.25
C GLU A 116 2.39 3.72 -4.99
N LEU A 117 2.12 3.17 -6.17
CA LEU A 117 3.12 2.47 -6.98
C LEU A 117 4.21 3.40 -7.51
N ALA A 118 3.85 4.57 -8.02
CA ALA A 118 4.81 5.54 -8.55
C ALA A 118 5.79 6.00 -7.46
N ILE A 119 5.28 6.25 -6.26
CA ILE A 119 6.08 6.59 -5.08
C ILE A 119 6.93 5.40 -4.66
N SER A 120 6.32 4.24 -4.36
CA SER A 120 7.02 3.06 -3.84
C SER A 120 8.09 2.54 -4.78
N LYS A 121 7.91 2.67 -6.09
CA LYS A 121 8.87 2.26 -7.12
C LYS A 121 10.21 2.99 -7.01
N LYS A 122 10.16 4.25 -6.62
CA LYS A 122 11.33 5.14 -6.56
C LYS A 122 12.00 5.13 -5.18
N LEU A 123 11.28 4.76 -4.10
CA LEU A 123 11.80 4.83 -2.75
C LEU A 123 12.78 3.69 -2.44
N LYS A 124 13.93 4.06 -1.87
CA LYS A 124 14.96 3.12 -1.39
C LYS A 124 15.57 3.63 -0.10
N HIS A 125 15.06 3.14 1.03
CA HIS A 125 15.50 3.54 2.35
C HIS A 125 15.35 2.39 3.36
N PRO A 126 16.28 2.20 4.34
CA PRO A 126 16.22 1.08 5.28
C PRO A 126 14.95 1.06 6.13
N HIS A 127 14.34 2.22 6.41
CA HIS A 127 13.13 2.36 7.23
C HIS A 127 11.86 2.64 6.39
N ILE A 128 11.88 2.29 5.11
CA ILE A 128 10.71 2.32 4.21
C ILE A 128 10.53 0.93 3.60
N ALA A 129 9.32 0.44 3.53
CA ALA A 129 9.02 -0.83 2.87
C ALA A 129 9.28 -0.74 1.37
N ARG A 130 10.18 -1.60 0.88
CA ARG A 130 10.58 -1.64 -0.53
C ARG A 130 9.58 -2.41 -1.37
N LEU A 131 9.28 -1.91 -2.56
CA LEU A 131 8.56 -2.62 -3.60
C LEU A 131 9.57 -3.36 -4.50
N TYR A 132 9.36 -4.66 -4.71
CA TYR A 132 10.23 -5.52 -5.52
C TYR A 132 9.61 -5.87 -6.87
N GLU A 133 8.33 -6.21 -6.86
CA GLU A 133 7.66 -6.66 -8.08
C GLU A 133 6.17 -6.32 -8.06
N VAL A 134 5.62 -6.04 -9.25
CA VAL A 134 4.19 -5.86 -9.49
C VAL A 134 3.70 -6.99 -10.37
N LEU A 135 2.78 -7.80 -9.88
CA LEU A 135 2.21 -8.95 -10.56
C LEU A 135 0.77 -8.67 -10.98
N ASN A 136 0.44 -8.88 -12.24
CA ASN A 136 -0.90 -8.66 -12.76
C ASN A 136 -1.58 -9.98 -13.10
N ASP A 137 -2.62 -10.34 -12.36
CA ASP A 137 -3.53 -11.42 -12.72
C ASP A 137 -4.71 -10.86 -13.52
N THR A 138 -4.63 -11.03 -14.83
CA THR A 138 -5.69 -10.60 -15.75
C THR A 138 -6.90 -11.51 -15.72
N LYS A 139 -6.75 -12.76 -15.26
CA LYS A 139 -7.82 -13.76 -15.22
C LYS A 139 -8.80 -13.48 -14.08
N HIS A 140 -8.28 -13.09 -12.91
CA HIS A 140 -9.09 -12.81 -11.73
C HIS A 140 -9.27 -11.31 -11.47
N ASP A 141 -8.71 -10.44 -12.33
CA ASP A 141 -8.76 -8.97 -12.22
C ASP A 141 -8.15 -8.45 -10.91
N VAL A 142 -6.97 -9.03 -10.55
CA VAL A 142 -6.22 -8.74 -9.33
C VAL A 142 -4.83 -8.20 -9.65
N LEU A 143 -4.35 -7.29 -8.83
CA LEU A 143 -2.97 -6.81 -8.82
C LEU A 143 -2.32 -7.23 -7.50
N TYR A 144 -1.10 -7.74 -7.56
CA TYR A 144 -0.31 -8.11 -6.38
C TYR A 144 0.98 -7.28 -6.34
N LEU A 145 1.29 -6.75 -5.17
CA LEU A 145 2.53 -6.01 -4.90
C LEU A 145 3.42 -6.86 -3.99
N VAL A 146 4.61 -7.18 -4.45
CA VAL A 146 5.62 -7.89 -3.66
C VAL A 146 6.47 -6.85 -2.94
N ILE A 147 6.41 -6.84 -1.62
CA ILE A 147 7.06 -5.85 -0.75
C ILE A 147 7.84 -6.53 0.37
N ASP A 148 8.62 -5.74 1.11
CA ASP A 148 9.30 -6.21 2.33
C ASP A 148 8.34 -6.93 3.28
N LEU A 149 8.80 -8.04 3.85
CA LEU A 149 8.07 -8.73 4.90
C LEU A 149 8.30 -8.04 6.25
N CYS A 150 7.20 -7.61 6.87
CA CYS A 150 7.16 -7.08 8.23
C CYS A 150 6.27 -7.99 9.09
N ASN A 151 6.80 -9.16 9.45
CA ASN A 151 6.05 -10.26 10.05
C ASN A 151 5.68 -10.06 11.53
N LYS A 152 6.28 -9.05 12.20
CA LYS A 152 5.89 -8.68 13.57
C LYS A 152 4.69 -7.73 13.62
N GLY A 153 4.20 -7.27 12.45
CA GLY A 153 3.06 -6.39 12.35
C GLY A 153 3.32 -4.96 12.82
N PRO A 154 2.27 -4.23 13.20
CA PRO A 154 2.36 -2.84 13.65
C PRO A 154 3.23 -2.69 14.90
N VAL A 155 3.96 -1.57 14.98
CA VAL A 155 4.82 -1.26 16.12
C VAL A 155 4.05 -1.19 17.45
N GLN A 156 2.79 -0.75 17.38
CA GLN A 156 1.86 -0.71 18.51
C GLN A 156 0.43 -0.61 17.99
N GLU A 157 -0.52 -1.25 18.66
CA GLU A 157 -1.95 -1.09 18.38
C GLU A 157 -2.53 -0.03 19.31
N LEU A 158 -2.88 1.13 18.75
CA LEU A 158 -3.50 2.24 19.47
C LEU A 158 -4.99 2.37 19.12
N SER A 159 -5.82 2.59 20.12
CA SER A 159 -7.24 2.81 19.96
C SER A 159 -7.63 4.25 20.25
N SER A 160 -8.57 4.80 19.47
CA SER A 160 -9.20 6.09 19.76
C SER A 160 -10.22 6.02 20.91
N THR A 161 -10.50 4.83 21.43
CA THR A 161 -11.35 4.59 22.61
C THR A 161 -10.50 4.56 23.87
N ASP A 162 -11.14 4.34 25.03
CA ASP A 162 -10.46 4.30 26.34
C ASP A 162 -9.56 3.06 26.56
N ALA A 163 -9.52 2.13 25.60
CA ALA A 163 -8.63 0.97 25.68
C ALA A 163 -7.16 1.42 25.57
N LYS A 164 -6.39 1.15 26.63
CA LYS A 164 -4.96 1.44 26.64
C LYS A 164 -4.17 0.25 26.10
N ALA A 165 -3.22 0.53 25.22
CA ALA A 165 -2.17 -0.42 24.84
C ALA A 165 -1.08 -0.46 25.92
N SER A 166 -0.23 -1.48 25.88
CA SER A 166 0.98 -1.47 26.69
C SER A 166 1.97 -0.42 26.16
N PRO A 167 2.47 0.48 27.01
CA PRO A 167 3.58 1.35 26.60
C PRO A 167 4.77 0.54 26.12
N LEU A 168 5.51 1.06 25.16
CA LEU A 168 6.78 0.47 24.72
C LEU A 168 7.85 0.71 25.79
N SER A 169 8.91 -0.11 25.76
CA SER A 169 10.11 0.18 26.57
C SER A 169 10.74 1.51 26.12
N ALA A 170 11.50 2.17 27.02
CA ALA A 170 12.19 3.41 26.66
C ALA A 170 13.18 3.21 25.50
N GLU A 171 13.83 2.04 25.45
CA GLU A 171 14.75 1.65 24.37
C GLU A 171 14.01 1.49 23.04
N ASP A 172 12.91 0.71 23.01
CA ASP A 172 12.13 0.51 21.81
C ASP A 172 11.45 1.80 21.34
N THR A 173 10.94 2.62 22.27
CA THR A 173 10.37 3.93 21.96
C THR A 173 11.37 4.81 21.22
N HIS A 174 12.59 4.96 21.77
CA HIS A 174 13.63 5.74 21.15
C HIS A 174 14.07 5.16 19.80
N LYS A 175 14.27 3.85 19.75
CA LYS A 175 14.65 3.13 18.52
C LYS A 175 13.62 3.31 17.41
N TYR A 176 12.34 3.03 17.67
CA TYR A 176 11.32 3.09 16.63
C TYR A 176 10.96 4.51 16.24
N PHE A 177 11.02 5.44 17.20
CA PHE A 177 10.88 6.86 16.87
C PHE A 177 12.00 7.33 15.93
N THR A 178 13.25 6.98 16.22
CA THR A 178 14.39 7.38 15.37
C THR A 178 14.32 6.74 13.97
N HIS A 179 13.88 5.48 13.86
CA HIS A 179 13.65 4.84 12.57
C HIS A 179 12.58 5.57 11.75
N ALA A 180 11.45 5.92 12.39
CA ALA A 180 10.37 6.67 11.75
C ALA A 180 10.81 8.10 11.35
N LEU A 181 11.57 8.77 12.20
CA LEU A 181 12.15 10.09 11.93
C LEU A 181 13.05 10.07 10.68
N LEU A 182 13.94 9.07 10.58
CA LEU A 182 14.83 8.92 9.43
C LEU A 182 14.07 8.63 8.14
N ALA A 183 13.02 7.79 8.21
CA ALA A 183 12.14 7.55 7.08
C ALA A 183 11.42 8.83 6.63
N LEU A 184 10.91 9.59 7.60
CA LEU A 184 10.18 10.83 7.31
C LEU A 184 11.10 11.92 6.74
N GLU A 185 12.33 12.08 7.29
CA GLU A 185 13.34 12.97 6.74
C GLU A 185 13.63 12.64 5.27
N TYR A 186 13.81 11.35 4.96
CA TYR A 186 14.06 10.92 3.59
C TYR A 186 12.88 11.25 2.66
N LEU A 187 11.63 11.00 3.08
CA LEU A 187 10.44 11.34 2.28
C LEU A 187 10.34 12.83 2.01
N HIS A 188 10.49 13.67 3.06
CA HIS A 188 10.39 15.12 2.93
C HIS A 188 11.49 15.69 2.05
N GLU A 189 12.72 15.13 2.10
CA GLU A 189 13.81 15.53 1.20
C GLU A 189 13.53 15.17 -0.27
N GLN A 190 12.71 14.15 -0.51
CA GLN A 190 12.23 13.81 -1.85
C GLN A 190 10.97 14.61 -2.26
N GLY A 191 10.52 15.55 -1.42
CA GLY A 191 9.29 16.31 -1.63
C GLY A 191 8.01 15.49 -1.48
N ILE A 192 8.07 14.36 -0.76
CA ILE A 192 6.93 13.47 -0.55
C ILE A 192 6.34 13.72 0.84
N ILE A 193 5.06 14.05 0.91
CA ILE A 193 4.30 14.16 2.14
C ILE A 193 3.48 12.89 2.33
N HIS A 194 3.63 12.23 3.48
CA HIS A 194 3.02 10.92 3.73
C HIS A 194 1.51 11.00 4.01
N ARG A 195 1.08 11.96 4.85
CA ARG A 195 -0.31 12.29 5.21
C ARG A 195 -1.10 11.25 6.03
N ASP A 196 -0.56 10.06 6.28
CA ASP A 196 -1.19 9.03 7.13
C ASP A 196 -0.16 8.34 8.03
N ILE A 197 0.68 9.15 8.72
CA ILE A 197 1.62 8.65 9.73
C ILE A 197 0.85 8.18 10.94
N LYS A 198 0.94 6.87 11.23
CA LYS A 198 0.32 6.20 12.37
C LYS A 198 0.99 4.84 12.64
N PRO A 199 0.84 4.25 13.84
CA PRO A 199 1.45 2.97 14.17
C PRO A 199 1.06 1.82 13.23
N ASP A 200 -0.18 1.82 12.69
CA ASP A 200 -0.65 0.81 11.73
C ASP A 200 0.19 0.79 10.44
N ASN A 201 0.78 1.92 10.07
CA ASN A 201 1.65 2.08 8.91
C ASN A 201 3.15 2.01 9.27
N MET A 202 3.49 1.71 10.52
CA MET A 202 4.84 1.52 11.04
C MET A 202 5.02 0.05 11.42
N LEU A 203 5.48 -0.77 10.48
CA LEU A 203 5.56 -2.21 10.66
C LEU A 203 6.97 -2.65 11.06
N LEU A 204 7.06 -3.74 11.82
CA LEU A 204 8.31 -4.32 12.30
C LEU A 204 8.70 -5.56 11.51
N THR A 205 9.96 -5.61 11.08
CA THR A 205 10.59 -6.81 10.54
C THR A 205 10.93 -7.79 11.67
N GLU A 206 11.35 -9.02 11.31
CA GLU A 206 11.85 -10.03 12.27
C GLU A 206 12.97 -9.49 13.15
N ASP A 207 13.86 -8.65 12.60
CA ASP A 207 15.00 -8.05 13.30
C ASP A 207 14.64 -6.78 14.08
N ASN A 208 13.35 -6.50 14.32
CA ASN A 208 12.87 -5.29 14.97
C ASN A 208 13.34 -3.98 14.28
N VAL A 209 13.40 -3.97 12.95
CA VAL A 209 13.58 -2.76 12.16
C VAL A 209 12.21 -2.22 11.79
N LEU A 210 11.93 -0.97 12.16
CA LEU A 210 10.69 -0.31 11.74
C LEU A 210 10.79 0.08 10.26
N LYS A 211 9.72 -0.22 9.52
CA LYS A 211 9.52 0.21 8.14
C LYS A 211 8.18 0.94 7.99
N LEU A 212 8.26 2.14 7.42
CA LEU A 212 7.08 2.93 7.06
C LEU A 212 6.48 2.36 5.78
N THR A 213 5.15 2.23 5.75
CA THR A 213 4.37 1.60 4.68
C THR A 213 3.15 2.43 4.31
N ASP A 214 2.47 2.05 3.25
CA ASP A 214 1.18 2.59 2.80
C ASP A 214 1.23 4.06 2.34
N PHE A 215 1.66 4.25 1.10
CA PHE A 215 1.77 5.55 0.44
C PHE A 215 0.50 5.95 -0.34
N GLY A 216 -0.63 5.27 -0.09
CA GLY A 216 -1.89 5.51 -0.80
C GLY A 216 -2.50 6.88 -0.57
N GLU A 217 -2.12 7.56 0.52
CA GLU A 217 -2.54 8.94 0.83
C GLU A 217 -1.43 9.96 0.56
N SER A 218 -0.23 9.49 0.17
CA SER A 218 0.93 10.35 -0.04
C SER A 218 0.78 11.19 -1.30
N ILE A 219 1.38 12.36 -1.28
CA ILE A 219 1.39 13.28 -2.42
C ILE A 219 2.77 13.90 -2.61
N MET A 220 3.00 14.34 -3.84
CA MET A 220 4.06 15.27 -4.19
C MET A 220 3.42 16.57 -4.69
N PRO A 221 3.69 17.72 -4.06
CA PRO A 221 3.22 19.00 -4.53
C PRO A 221 3.78 19.34 -5.93
N GLU A 222 2.92 19.75 -6.86
CA GLU A 222 3.27 19.92 -8.29
C GLU A 222 4.35 20.99 -8.56
N ASP A 223 4.49 21.99 -7.67
CA ASP A 223 5.39 23.14 -7.87
C ASP A 223 6.71 23.04 -7.08
N GLY A 224 7.09 21.86 -6.58
CA GLY A 224 8.19 21.72 -5.62
C GLY A 224 7.91 22.48 -4.32
N GLY A 225 6.67 22.92 -4.12
CA GLY A 225 6.17 23.58 -2.93
C GLY A 225 5.79 22.55 -1.85
N HIS A 226 5.65 23.04 -0.62
CA HIS A 226 5.27 22.20 0.52
C HIS A 226 3.73 22.22 0.76
N LYS A 227 2.96 22.84 -0.15
CA LYS A 227 1.53 23.06 0.03
C LYS A 227 0.70 21.92 -0.51
N VAL A 228 -0.23 21.47 0.30
CA VAL A 228 -1.13 20.36 0.00
C VAL A 228 -2.59 20.81 0.14
N LYS A 229 -3.47 20.24 -0.68
CA LYS A 229 -4.91 20.50 -0.63
C LYS A 229 -5.65 19.32 -0.03
N GLY A 230 -6.68 19.61 0.74
CA GLY A 230 -7.62 18.65 1.28
C GLY A 230 -7.16 17.92 2.53
N ALA A 231 -8.11 17.59 3.39
CA ALA A 231 -7.93 16.78 4.58
C ALA A 231 -7.76 15.30 4.20
N SER A 232 -6.70 14.67 4.66
CA SER A 232 -6.45 13.24 4.50
C SER A 232 -5.81 12.69 5.76
N GLY A 233 -5.94 11.38 5.97
CA GLY A 233 -5.35 10.70 7.10
C GLY A 233 -6.37 10.16 8.11
N THR A 234 -5.85 9.57 9.17
CA THR A 234 -6.62 9.00 10.27
C THR A 234 -6.90 10.08 11.31
N PRO A 235 -8.18 10.39 11.66
CA PRO A 235 -8.56 11.56 12.46
C PRO A 235 -7.77 11.76 13.74
N ALA A 236 -7.49 10.69 14.50
CA ALA A 236 -6.80 10.79 15.78
C ALA A 236 -5.32 11.22 15.67
N PHE A 237 -4.74 11.16 14.46
CA PHE A 237 -3.36 11.55 14.17
C PHE A 237 -3.26 12.83 13.34
N MET A 238 -4.40 13.39 12.90
CA MET A 238 -4.43 14.58 12.04
C MET A 238 -3.96 15.83 12.79
N ALA A 239 -3.20 16.67 12.10
CA ALA A 239 -2.83 17.98 12.60
C ALA A 239 -4.03 18.95 12.60
N PRO A 240 -4.08 19.92 13.50
CA PRO A 240 -5.21 20.84 13.63
C PRO A 240 -5.51 21.64 12.37
N GLU A 241 -4.48 22.01 11.60
CA GLU A 241 -4.65 22.68 10.30
C GLU A 241 -5.35 21.83 9.25
N LEU A 242 -5.23 20.49 9.35
CA LEU A 242 -5.96 19.53 8.50
C LEU A 242 -7.42 19.34 8.90
N CYS A 243 -7.75 19.70 10.15
CA CYS A 243 -9.12 19.63 10.67
C CYS A 243 -9.96 20.86 10.29
N GLN A 244 -9.34 21.91 9.74
CA GLN A 244 -9.98 23.16 9.31
C GLN A 244 -10.15 23.14 7.79
N ASP A 245 -11.14 23.90 7.28
CA ASP A 245 -11.37 24.07 5.83
C ASP A 245 -10.29 24.96 5.17
N ALA A 246 -9.02 24.69 5.42
CA ALA A 246 -7.92 25.40 4.79
C ALA A 246 -7.75 24.96 3.34
N SER A 247 -7.76 25.90 2.41
CA SER A 247 -7.59 25.62 0.98
C SER A 247 -6.20 25.09 0.62
N GLU A 248 -5.19 25.49 1.41
CA GLU A 248 -3.80 25.05 1.26
C GLU A 248 -3.11 24.99 2.62
N ILE A 249 -2.41 23.91 2.88
CA ILE A 249 -1.65 23.68 4.11
C ILE A 249 -0.23 23.23 3.77
N THR A 250 0.70 23.47 4.68
CA THR A 250 2.05 22.92 4.58
C THR A 250 2.05 21.48 5.08
N GLY A 251 2.46 20.54 4.22
CA GLY A 251 2.33 19.10 4.50
C GLY A 251 3.35 18.54 5.49
N GLU A 252 4.61 18.96 5.42
CA GLU A 252 5.68 18.49 6.29
C GLU A 252 5.39 18.68 7.79
N PRO A 253 4.94 19.87 8.25
CA PRO A 253 4.55 20.05 9.64
C PRO A 253 3.40 19.14 10.08
N ALA A 254 2.48 18.79 9.18
CA ALA A 254 1.38 17.88 9.49
C ALA A 254 1.87 16.44 9.76
N ASP A 255 2.85 15.96 8.98
CA ASP A 255 3.48 14.66 9.24
C ASP A 255 4.26 14.66 10.57
N ILE A 256 4.94 15.78 10.91
CA ILE A 256 5.65 15.95 12.20
C ILE A 256 4.66 15.88 13.37
N TRP A 257 3.50 16.52 13.26
CA TRP A 257 2.44 16.39 14.27
C TRP A 257 2.01 14.93 14.44
N SER A 258 1.73 14.24 13.35
CA SER A 258 1.29 12.84 13.38
C SER A 258 2.35 11.93 14.02
N LEU A 259 3.65 12.17 13.72
CA LEU A 259 4.77 11.47 14.36
C LEU A 259 4.85 11.78 15.87
N GLY A 260 4.54 13.01 16.28
CA GLY A 260 4.43 13.41 17.69
C GLY A 260 3.32 12.65 18.42
N VAL A 261 2.15 12.49 17.79
CA VAL A 261 1.04 11.68 18.33
C VAL A 261 1.45 10.21 18.45
N CYS A 262 2.21 9.66 17.47
CA CYS A 262 2.75 8.31 17.56
C CYS A 262 3.73 8.16 18.73
N LEU A 263 4.68 9.10 18.90
CA LEU A 263 5.62 9.08 20.03
C LEU A 263 4.90 9.12 21.37
N TYR A 264 3.86 9.96 21.49
CA TYR A 264 3.02 9.98 22.69
C TYR A 264 2.40 8.61 22.95
N GLY A 265 1.84 7.99 21.90
CA GLY A 265 1.27 6.65 21.98
C GLY A 265 2.27 5.58 22.42
N PHE A 266 3.49 5.62 21.88
CA PHE A 266 4.57 4.69 22.25
C PHE A 266 4.90 4.77 23.74
N VAL A 267 4.96 5.99 24.27
CA VAL A 267 5.33 6.24 25.67
C VAL A 267 4.18 5.94 26.65
N TYR A 268 2.94 6.34 26.30
CA TYR A 268 1.83 6.30 27.27
C TYR A 268 0.81 5.18 27.00
N GLY A 269 0.92 4.48 25.86
CA GLY A 269 -0.01 3.42 25.45
C GLY A 269 -1.41 3.94 25.11
N GLU A 270 -1.56 5.24 24.94
CA GLU A 270 -2.84 5.89 24.64
C GLU A 270 -2.65 7.12 23.74
N LEU A 271 -3.71 7.56 23.10
CA LEU A 271 -3.67 8.77 22.28
C LEU A 271 -3.82 10.03 23.13
N PRO A 272 -3.16 11.15 22.77
CA PRO A 272 -3.27 12.42 23.48
C PRO A 272 -4.65 13.07 23.28
N PHE A 273 -5.31 12.80 22.17
CA PHE A 273 -6.60 13.33 21.80
C PHE A 273 -7.60 12.18 21.63
N LYS A 274 -8.70 12.21 22.37
CA LYS A 274 -9.70 11.16 22.40
C LYS A 274 -11.10 11.74 22.20
N GLY A 275 -12.01 10.89 21.73
CA GLY A 275 -13.42 11.24 21.58
C GLY A 275 -14.27 10.03 21.19
N SER A 276 -15.53 10.07 21.51
CA SER A 276 -16.50 9.03 21.14
C SER A 276 -16.92 9.14 19.67
N THR A 277 -16.77 10.32 19.10
CA THR A 277 -17.03 10.61 17.68
C THR A 277 -15.82 11.29 17.06
N VAL A 278 -15.77 11.31 15.74
CA VAL A 278 -14.74 12.06 15.01
C VAL A 278 -14.77 13.56 15.34
N PHE A 279 -15.95 14.12 15.54
CA PHE A 279 -16.10 15.54 15.93
C PHE A 279 -15.49 15.80 17.30
N ASP A 280 -15.73 14.91 18.29
CA ASP A 280 -15.11 15.05 19.61
C ASP A 280 -13.58 14.99 19.53
N ILE A 281 -13.03 14.12 18.65
CA ILE A 281 -11.59 14.02 18.41
C ILE A 281 -11.05 15.33 17.81
N ILE A 282 -11.72 15.87 16.78
CA ILE A 282 -11.35 17.14 16.14
C ILE A 282 -11.41 18.31 17.13
N ASP A 283 -12.44 18.37 17.95
CA ASP A 283 -12.57 19.39 19.00
C ASP A 283 -11.42 19.26 20.02
N SER A 284 -11.10 18.03 20.43
CA SER A 284 -9.97 17.75 21.33
C SER A 284 -8.62 18.17 20.73
N ILE A 285 -8.38 17.91 19.45
CA ILE A 285 -7.17 18.35 18.73
C ILE A 285 -7.10 19.88 18.68
N SER A 286 -8.21 20.54 18.41
CA SER A 286 -8.25 21.99 18.18
C SER A 286 -8.10 22.80 19.47
N ALA A 287 -8.67 22.36 20.58
CA ALA A 287 -8.78 23.12 21.83
C ALA A 287 -8.28 22.39 23.08
N GLY A 288 -8.07 21.05 23.00
CA GLY A 288 -7.70 20.25 24.16
C GLY A 288 -6.28 20.52 24.65
N GLU A 289 -6.08 20.43 25.95
CA GLU A 289 -4.73 20.40 26.55
C GLU A 289 -4.17 18.99 26.50
N ILE A 290 -2.84 18.86 26.26
CA ILE A 290 -2.15 17.59 26.26
C ILE A 290 -1.79 17.25 27.70
N SER A 291 -2.32 16.13 28.19
CA SER A 291 -1.94 15.58 29.50
C SER A 291 -0.78 14.62 29.35
N TYR A 292 0.21 14.69 30.24
CA TYR A 292 1.36 13.81 30.27
C TYR A 292 1.31 12.92 31.49
N PRO A 293 0.69 11.72 31.40
CA PRO A 293 0.56 10.82 32.55
C PRO A 293 1.92 10.16 32.90
N GLY A 294 2.17 9.91 34.18
CA GLY A 294 3.36 9.19 34.64
C GLY A 294 4.51 10.07 35.12
N PRO A 295 5.72 9.51 35.23
CA PRO A 295 6.89 10.23 35.68
C PRO A 295 7.24 11.39 34.75
N TYR A 296 7.67 12.52 35.35
CA TYR A 296 8.06 13.70 34.59
C TYR A 296 9.39 13.47 33.87
N ASP A 297 9.37 13.57 32.53
CA ASP A 297 10.59 13.65 31.71
C ASP A 297 10.52 14.96 30.92
N GLU A 298 11.32 15.94 31.40
CA GLU A 298 11.33 17.29 30.84
C GLU A 298 11.70 17.32 29.35
N GLN A 299 12.70 16.52 28.96
CA GLN A 299 13.15 16.50 27.55
C GLN A 299 12.09 15.90 26.64
N LEU A 300 11.47 14.79 27.04
CA LEU A 300 10.41 14.16 26.27
C LEU A 300 9.18 15.08 26.15
N GLN A 301 8.75 15.69 27.25
CA GLN A 301 7.60 16.61 27.23
C GLN A 301 7.89 17.86 26.38
N ASN A 302 9.11 18.38 26.42
CA ASN A 302 9.53 19.47 25.56
C ASN A 302 9.46 19.08 24.08
N LEU A 303 9.98 17.88 23.71
CA LEU A 303 9.91 17.39 22.35
C LEU A 303 8.45 17.23 21.88
N LEU A 304 7.63 16.51 22.67
CA LEU A 304 6.21 16.27 22.36
C LEU A 304 5.43 17.58 22.20
N SER A 305 5.63 18.54 23.12
CA SER A 305 4.94 19.85 23.05
C SER A 305 5.31 20.62 21.79
N ARG A 306 6.58 20.57 21.37
CA ARG A 306 7.05 21.24 20.14
C ARG A 306 6.61 20.52 18.87
N MET A 307 6.52 19.18 18.88
CA MET A 307 6.00 18.40 17.74
C MET A 307 4.49 18.58 17.58
N MET A 308 3.76 18.66 18.69
CA MET A 308 2.32 18.91 18.71
C MET A 308 1.97 20.39 18.95
N GLU A 309 2.82 21.33 18.50
CA GLU A 309 2.51 22.74 18.40
C GLU A 309 1.41 22.96 17.34
N ARG A 310 0.33 23.68 17.71
CA ARG A 310 -0.83 23.84 16.85
C ARG A 310 -0.57 24.73 15.65
N ASN A 311 0.27 25.74 15.82
CA ASN A 311 0.67 26.59 14.70
C ASN A 311 1.75 25.89 13.87
N PRO A 312 1.46 25.49 12.62
CA PRO A 312 2.41 24.79 11.76
C PRO A 312 3.70 25.60 11.49
N ASP A 313 3.61 26.94 11.50
CA ASP A 313 4.76 27.81 11.22
C ASP A 313 5.78 27.86 12.39
N THR A 314 5.34 27.54 13.60
CA THR A 314 6.19 27.51 14.81
C THR A 314 6.45 26.10 15.31
N ARG A 315 5.86 25.10 14.66
CA ARG A 315 6.08 23.69 14.95
C ARG A 315 7.53 23.31 14.66
N ILE A 316 8.13 22.48 15.52
CA ILE A 316 9.50 22.01 15.37
C ILE A 316 9.74 21.36 14.01
N THR A 317 10.89 21.63 13.40
CA THR A 317 11.33 21.03 12.13
C THR A 317 12.07 19.71 12.35
N ILE A 318 12.20 18.86 11.31
CA ILE A 318 12.99 17.63 11.38
C ILE A 318 14.44 17.93 11.77
N SER A 319 15.03 18.99 11.24
CA SER A 319 16.41 19.38 11.59
C SER A 319 16.57 19.70 13.08
N GLU A 320 15.60 20.37 13.70
CA GLU A 320 15.60 20.63 15.14
C GLU A 320 15.32 19.38 15.96
N ILE A 321 14.42 18.49 15.51
CA ILE A 321 14.15 17.18 16.14
C ILE A 321 15.44 16.36 16.20
N ARG A 322 16.21 16.30 15.13
CA ARG A 322 17.49 15.58 15.08
C ARG A 322 18.48 16.03 16.15
N GLY A 323 18.53 17.33 16.40
CA GLY A 323 19.40 17.93 17.42
C GLY A 323 18.82 17.93 18.83
N HIS A 324 17.59 17.47 19.02
CA HIS A 324 16.92 17.55 20.32
C HIS A 324 17.58 16.64 21.36
N PRO A 325 17.79 17.11 22.64
CA PRO A 325 18.48 16.34 23.69
C PRO A 325 17.86 14.95 23.93
N TRP A 326 16.54 14.79 23.84
CA TRP A 326 15.90 13.49 23.97
C TRP A 326 16.28 12.54 22.83
N VAL A 327 16.37 13.03 21.60
CA VAL A 327 16.72 12.24 20.41
C VAL A 327 18.19 11.86 20.42
N THR A 328 19.06 12.82 20.73
CA THR A 328 20.53 12.60 20.79
C THR A 328 20.99 11.97 22.12
N GLN A 329 20.06 11.70 23.06
CA GLN A 329 20.38 11.24 24.41
C GLN A 329 21.50 12.09 25.04
N ASN A 330 21.32 13.41 24.97
CA ASN A 330 22.30 14.40 25.41
C ASN A 330 23.66 14.28 24.69
N GLY A 331 23.66 13.90 23.42
CA GLY A 331 24.87 13.79 22.59
C GLY A 331 25.60 12.45 22.69
N THR A 332 25.00 11.44 23.35
CA THR A 332 25.56 10.08 23.42
C THR A 332 25.09 9.18 22.28
N PHE A 333 24.02 9.57 21.56
CA PHE A 333 23.50 8.87 20.42
C PHE A 333 23.57 9.77 19.18
N GLU A 334 24.22 9.26 18.12
CA GLU A 334 24.34 9.96 16.84
C GLU A 334 23.45 9.32 15.79
N LEU A 335 22.62 10.13 15.17
CA LEU A 335 21.90 9.77 13.95
C LEU A 335 22.86 9.83 12.74
N PRO A 336 22.67 8.97 11.70
CA PRO A 336 23.38 9.14 10.44
C PRO A 336 23.20 10.59 9.93
N SER A 337 24.23 11.17 9.30
CA SER A 337 24.07 12.52 8.75
C SER A 337 22.95 12.55 7.70
N LYS A 338 22.38 13.73 7.45
CA LYS A 338 21.30 13.89 6.44
C LYS A 338 21.76 13.39 5.07
N GLU A 339 23.02 13.65 4.69
CA GLU A 339 23.59 13.22 3.41
C GLU A 339 23.66 11.69 3.29
N ILE A 340 23.97 11.00 4.40
CA ILE A 340 23.97 9.52 4.44
C ILE A 340 22.53 9.00 4.42
N ASN A 341 21.65 9.59 5.23
CA ASN A 341 20.26 9.18 5.33
C ASN A 341 19.52 9.36 4.00
N CYS A 342 19.78 10.46 3.29
CA CYS A 342 19.11 10.84 2.05
C CYS A 342 20.00 10.64 0.82
N GLN A 343 20.99 9.75 0.86
CA GLN A 343 21.95 9.54 -0.24
C GLN A 343 21.34 9.07 -1.56
N HIS A 344 20.17 8.42 -1.51
CA HIS A 344 19.44 8.01 -2.68
C HIS A 344 18.41 9.08 -3.05
N ILE A 345 18.84 10.02 -3.89
CA ILE A 345 17.95 11.03 -4.44
C ILE A 345 17.07 10.36 -5.50
N VAL A 346 15.79 10.62 -5.42
CA VAL A 346 14.80 10.15 -6.39
C VAL A 346 14.54 11.27 -7.39
N ASP A 347 14.53 10.95 -8.69
CA ASP A 347 14.03 11.92 -9.68
C ASP A 347 12.58 12.28 -9.33
N THR A 348 12.22 13.55 -9.50
CA THR A 348 10.87 14.04 -9.23
C THR A 348 9.83 13.10 -9.83
N ILE A 349 8.86 12.67 -9.02
CA ILE A 349 7.73 11.87 -9.52
C ILE A 349 6.77 12.80 -10.23
N THR A 350 6.65 12.63 -11.53
CA THR A 350 5.76 13.45 -12.36
C THR A 350 4.36 12.84 -12.45
N LYS A 351 3.37 13.63 -12.86
CA LYS A 351 2.04 13.11 -13.20
C LYS A 351 2.15 12.00 -14.27
N GLU A 352 3.07 12.16 -15.22
CA GLU A 352 3.36 11.14 -16.23
C GLU A 352 3.87 9.83 -15.63
N ASP A 353 4.69 9.87 -14.58
CA ASP A 353 5.13 8.67 -13.85
C ASP A 353 3.93 7.95 -13.21
N VAL A 354 2.99 8.69 -12.62
CA VAL A 354 1.77 8.14 -12.01
C VAL A 354 0.85 7.56 -13.08
N ASP A 355 0.62 8.28 -14.18
CA ASP A 355 -0.25 7.82 -15.26
C ASP A 355 0.31 6.58 -15.95
N ASN A 356 1.62 6.52 -16.13
CA ASN A 356 2.31 5.45 -16.87
C ASN A 356 2.80 4.30 -15.99
N VAL A 357 2.70 4.38 -14.66
CA VAL A 357 3.24 3.35 -13.75
C VAL A 357 2.69 1.95 -14.01
N LEU A 358 1.43 1.85 -14.44
CA LEU A 358 0.79 0.59 -14.84
C LEU A 358 0.79 0.36 -16.36
N GLN A 359 1.34 1.29 -17.17
CA GLN A 359 1.41 1.18 -18.63
C GLN A 359 2.02 -0.17 -19.09
N PRO A 360 3.17 -0.63 -18.52
CA PRO A 360 3.74 -1.92 -18.90
C PRO A 360 2.78 -3.10 -18.72
N ILE A 361 1.82 -2.97 -17.83
CA ILE A 361 0.77 -3.97 -17.58
C ILE A 361 -0.36 -3.83 -18.59
N PHE A 362 -0.79 -2.61 -18.91
CA PHE A 362 -1.95 -2.35 -19.78
C PHE A 362 -1.63 -2.51 -21.26
N ASP A 363 -0.43 -2.13 -21.71
CA ASP A 363 -0.03 -2.21 -23.12
C ASP A 363 0.06 -3.65 -23.67
N ILE A 364 0.30 -4.61 -22.79
CA ILE A 364 0.42 -6.03 -23.18
C ILE A 364 -0.96 -6.74 -23.14
N ILE A 365 -1.94 -6.22 -22.40
CA ILE A 365 -3.29 -6.82 -22.31
C ILE A 365 -3.95 -7.00 -23.68
N PRO A 366 -3.97 -6.02 -24.61
CA PRO A 366 -4.50 -6.19 -25.95
C PRO A 366 -3.78 -7.27 -26.74
N LEU A 367 -2.44 -7.36 -26.58
CA LEU A 367 -1.60 -8.36 -27.25
C LEU A 367 -1.91 -9.78 -26.76
N ILE A 368 -2.02 -9.96 -25.44
CA ILE A 368 -2.38 -11.24 -24.80
C ILE A 368 -3.77 -11.68 -25.25
N ASN A 369 -4.72 -10.77 -25.26
CA ASN A 369 -6.09 -11.05 -25.72
C ASN A 369 -6.12 -11.42 -27.22
N ALA A 370 -5.28 -10.79 -28.04
CA ALA A 370 -5.12 -11.15 -29.45
C ALA A 370 -4.51 -12.56 -29.59
N PHE A 371 -3.45 -12.89 -28.83
CA PHE A 371 -2.86 -14.24 -28.82
C PHE A 371 -3.83 -15.30 -28.30
N ALA A 372 -4.61 -15.01 -27.25
CA ALA A 372 -5.64 -15.91 -26.74
C ALA A 372 -6.72 -16.18 -27.79
N LYS A 373 -7.20 -15.14 -28.48
CA LYS A 373 -8.14 -15.30 -29.62
C LYS A 373 -7.54 -16.13 -30.75
N LEU A 374 -6.29 -15.89 -31.12
CA LEU A 374 -5.59 -16.69 -32.13
C LEU A 374 -5.44 -18.16 -31.72
N ARG A 375 -5.19 -18.43 -30.43
CA ARG A 375 -5.08 -19.80 -29.89
C ARG A 375 -6.44 -20.53 -29.97
N ILE A 376 -7.54 -19.84 -29.67
CA ILE A 376 -8.90 -20.38 -29.80
C ILE A 376 -9.21 -20.65 -31.27
N ILE A 377 -8.87 -19.74 -32.20
CA ILE A 377 -9.07 -19.91 -33.63
C ILE A 377 -8.26 -21.10 -34.15
N ARG A 378 -6.96 -21.21 -33.78
CA ARG A 378 -6.13 -22.35 -34.16
C ARG A 378 -6.68 -23.68 -33.63
N ARG A 379 -7.19 -23.73 -32.42
CA ARG A 379 -7.81 -24.90 -31.85
C ARG A 379 -9.07 -25.28 -32.64
N ARG A 380 -9.96 -24.35 -32.97
CA ARG A 380 -11.16 -24.60 -33.80
C ARG A 380 -10.81 -25.11 -35.20
N ILE A 381 -9.76 -24.58 -35.83
CA ILE A 381 -9.29 -25.02 -37.15
C ILE A 381 -8.77 -26.47 -37.05
N ARG A 382 -7.99 -26.79 -36.02
CA ARG A 382 -7.47 -28.14 -35.79
C ARG A 382 -8.64 -29.14 -35.56
N ASP A 383 -9.57 -28.81 -34.66
CA ASP A 383 -10.70 -29.66 -34.32
C ASP A 383 -11.59 -29.89 -35.54
N LYS A 384 -11.74 -28.89 -36.45
CA LYS A 384 -12.42 -29.01 -37.72
C LYS A 384 -11.70 -29.94 -38.70
N HIS A 385 -10.38 -29.82 -38.82
CA HIS A 385 -9.57 -30.71 -39.67
C HIS A 385 -9.62 -32.17 -39.20
N GLU A 386 -9.53 -32.40 -37.91
CA GLU A 386 -9.65 -33.74 -37.31
C GLU A 386 -11.03 -34.34 -37.55
N ALA A 387 -12.09 -33.52 -37.46
CA ALA A 387 -13.45 -33.97 -37.78
C ALA A 387 -13.62 -34.30 -39.26
N GLU A 388 -13.07 -33.50 -40.19
CA GLU A 388 -13.09 -33.76 -41.64
C GLU A 388 -12.26 -34.99 -42.01
N GLN A 389 -11.12 -35.26 -41.33
CA GLN A 389 -10.38 -36.52 -41.53
C GLN A 389 -11.14 -37.73 -41.06
N ARG A 390 -11.74 -37.70 -39.88
CA ARG A 390 -12.57 -38.80 -39.35
C ARG A 390 -13.78 -39.09 -40.26
N ALA A 391 -14.37 -38.05 -40.85
CA ALA A 391 -15.46 -38.24 -41.79
C ALA A 391 -15.02 -38.91 -43.10
N LYS A 392 -13.81 -38.59 -43.58
CA LYS A 392 -13.22 -39.23 -44.77
C LYS A 392 -12.77 -40.68 -44.51
N ASP A 393 -12.28 -41.00 -43.33
CA ASP A 393 -11.93 -42.36 -42.93
C ASP A 393 -13.15 -43.26 -42.72
N HIS A 394 -14.36 -42.67 -42.50
CA HIS A 394 -15.62 -43.39 -42.36
C HIS A 394 -16.32 -43.66 -43.68
N ASP A 395 -15.93 -42.97 -44.78
CA ASP A 395 -16.47 -43.12 -46.12
C ASP A 395 -15.64 -44.05 -47.02
N LEU A 396 -14.69 -44.78 -46.51
CA LEU A 396 -13.99 -45.83 -47.25
C LEU A 396 -14.88 -47.09 -47.32
N PRO A 397 -15.21 -47.62 -48.53
CA PRO A 397 -16.04 -48.81 -48.67
C PRO A 397 -15.33 -50.03 -48.10
N GLU A 398 -16.05 -50.76 -47.25
CA GLU A 398 -15.63 -52.11 -46.83
C GLU A 398 -15.54 -52.99 -48.08
N ASP A 399 -14.30 -53.30 -48.50
CA ASP A 399 -14.05 -54.29 -49.54
C ASP A 399 -14.50 -55.65 -49.04
N SER A 400 -15.46 -56.20 -49.73
CA SER A 400 -16.01 -57.52 -49.61
C SER A 400 -14.88 -58.55 -49.82
N GLU A 401 -14.34 -59.11 -48.78
CA GLU A 401 -13.51 -60.33 -48.88
C GLU A 401 -14.34 -61.59 -48.74
N GLY A 402 -14.13 -62.33 -49.76
CA GLY A 402 -14.74 -63.58 -50.16
C GLY A 402 -14.67 -64.70 -49.17
N ASN A 403 -15.72 -65.39 -49.22
CA ASN A 403 -16.08 -66.70 -48.70
C ASN A 403 -15.11 -67.76 -49.22
N THR A 404 -14.25 -68.32 -48.38
CA THR A 404 -13.54 -69.59 -48.68
C THR A 404 -13.96 -70.65 -47.68
N LYS A 405 -14.76 -71.56 -48.16
CA LYS A 405 -15.11 -72.85 -47.52
C LYS A 405 -13.86 -73.64 -47.19
N LYS A 406 -13.67 -74.06 -45.95
CA LYS A 406 -12.82 -75.14 -45.56
C LYS A 406 -13.64 -76.42 -45.36
N GLN A 407 -13.38 -77.34 -46.28
CA GLN A 407 -13.76 -78.77 -46.16
C GLN A 407 -13.10 -79.41 -44.92
N LYS A 408 -13.84 -80.19 -44.22
CA LYS A 408 -13.40 -81.16 -43.25
C LYS A 408 -12.82 -82.37 -44.00
N GLU A 409 -11.70 -82.90 -43.50
CA GLU A 409 -11.37 -84.30 -43.58
C GLU A 409 -10.71 -84.75 -42.30
N PRO A 410 -10.83 -86.04 -41.95
CA PRO A 410 -10.70 -86.56 -40.60
C PRO A 410 -9.41 -87.44 -40.39
N GLU A 411 -9.15 -87.73 -39.15
CA GLU A 411 -8.40 -88.93 -38.58
C GLU A 411 -6.98 -89.19 -39.05
N GLU A 412 -6.03 -89.15 -38.20
CA GLU A 412 -5.52 -90.25 -37.32
C GLU A 412 -4.69 -89.62 -36.16
#